data_24154cecc39a2ab00f879787e96d1a4e
#
_entry.id   24154cecc39a2ab00f879787e96d1a4e
#
_cell.length_a   1.000
_cell.length_b   1.000
_cell.length_c   1.000
_cell.angle_alpha   90.00
_cell.angle_beta   90.00
_cell.angle_gamma   90.00
#
_symmetry.space_group_name_H-M   'P 1'
#
loop_
_entity.id
_entity.type
_entity.pdbx_description
1 polymer ?
#
loop_
_entity_poly.entity_id
_entity_poly.type
_entity_poly.pdbx_seq_one_letter_code
_entity_poly.pdbx_strand_id
1 'polypeptide(L)'
;MRLHQKDGVPVALDIAKVRAQFPALALTDRGGPRVYLDNPAGTQVPQIVVDRMVSALIDSNANMNGNFRTSREATDISRQAHLAMADFFNAKSENEVIFGPNMTSLTFMMTRVLASQFSPGDEIILTQMEHDGNASPWRIMAEENGLIVKRLEFDRDTYEIDLGLLDTLITPRTKFAAINYSSNILGTINDVKAMCTKYRAAGVLTYVDAVQFAPHGAIDVQDLGCDFLVTSAYKFYGPHQGVLWGREELLNSLPAYKLRVVKDVSPGRYETGTQSLEGQAGTHGALEYMQWVGTTMGQEHLNDNPGHRQRTNEIHAGLKAMAIYDRMLVGHLITGLQRLPGIEVRGITNPERFIHRVPTVSITRPDLVPSELAKFLDEHGVYVWDGHSYGIDVIEWLGLQDRGGVVRIGPTHYNTIEEVDTALTLIGDFLSRL
;
A
#
# COMPACT_ATOMS: atom_id res chain seq x y z
N MET A 1 -20.00 20.08 -9.50
CA MET A 1 -21.38 19.57 -9.64
C MET A 1 -21.85 19.15 -8.26
N ARG A 2 -22.79 19.87 -7.64
CA ARG A 2 -23.37 19.49 -6.33
C ARG A 2 -24.36 18.36 -6.59
N LEU A 3 -24.00 17.13 -6.23
CA LEU A 3 -24.96 16.05 -6.13
C LEU A 3 -25.76 16.25 -4.84
N HIS A 4 -26.94 16.83 -4.96
CA HIS A 4 -27.89 16.92 -3.85
C HIS A 4 -28.43 15.53 -3.51
N GLN A 5 -28.38 15.19 -2.20
CA GLN A 5 -29.04 14.02 -1.64
C GLN A 5 -30.47 13.89 -2.12
N LYS A 6 -30.80 12.79 -2.78
CA LYS A 6 -32.09 12.12 -2.74
C LYS A 6 -31.83 10.61 -2.79
N ASP A 7 -32.31 9.93 -1.75
CA ASP A 7 -32.51 8.49 -1.71
C ASP A 7 -31.25 7.60 -1.71
N GLY A 8 -30.51 7.54 -0.59
CA GLY A 8 -29.57 6.44 -0.31
C GLY A 8 -28.23 6.44 -1.08
N VAL A 9 -27.86 7.53 -1.74
CA VAL A 9 -26.54 7.67 -2.38
C VAL A 9 -25.50 8.06 -1.32
N PRO A 10 -24.33 7.38 -1.24
CA PRO A 10 -23.26 7.74 -0.31
C PRO A 10 -22.90 9.22 -0.44
N VAL A 11 -22.62 9.88 0.68
CA VAL A 11 -22.15 11.28 0.68
C VAL A 11 -20.85 11.33 -0.12
N ALA A 12 -20.84 12.04 -1.24
CA ALA A 12 -19.65 12.23 -2.06
C ALA A 12 -18.63 13.07 -1.27
N LEU A 13 -17.33 12.70 -1.33
CA LEU A 13 -16.26 13.51 -0.77
C LEU A 13 -16.33 14.95 -1.28
N ASP A 14 -16.15 15.94 -0.40
CA ASP A 14 -15.95 17.33 -0.80
C ASP A 14 -14.51 17.48 -1.32
N ILE A 15 -14.35 17.26 -2.62
CA ILE A 15 -13.02 17.20 -3.27
C ILE A 15 -12.27 18.53 -3.14
N ALA A 16 -12.97 19.66 -3.12
CA ALA A 16 -12.33 20.96 -2.91
C ALA A 16 -11.68 21.04 -1.52
N LYS A 17 -12.38 20.58 -0.47
CA LYS A 17 -11.82 20.53 0.88
C LYS A 17 -10.70 19.52 1.00
N VAL A 18 -10.82 18.35 0.35
CA VAL A 18 -9.75 17.35 0.30
C VAL A 18 -8.50 17.93 -0.34
N ARG A 19 -8.61 18.49 -1.54
CA ARG A 19 -7.48 19.06 -2.30
C ARG A 19 -6.77 20.19 -1.54
N ALA A 20 -7.54 21.00 -0.80
CA ALA A 20 -7.00 22.09 0.02
C ALA A 20 -6.04 21.59 1.14
N GLN A 21 -6.10 20.31 1.49
CA GLN A 21 -5.15 19.72 2.45
C GLN A 21 -3.78 19.40 1.83
N PHE A 22 -3.67 19.34 0.49
CA PHE A 22 -2.47 18.91 -0.24
C PHE A 22 -1.80 20.09 -0.94
N PRO A 23 -0.76 20.71 -0.36
CA PRO A 23 -0.11 21.90 -0.94
C PRO A 23 0.46 21.66 -2.34
N ALA A 24 0.96 20.46 -2.61
CA ALA A 24 1.55 20.10 -3.90
C ALA A 24 0.55 20.18 -5.07
N LEU A 25 -0.75 20.01 -4.80
CA LEU A 25 -1.80 20.08 -5.84
C LEU A 25 -2.12 21.51 -6.30
N ALA A 26 -1.65 22.52 -5.55
CA ALA A 26 -1.76 23.93 -5.94
C ALA A 26 -0.59 24.39 -6.82
N LEU A 27 0.45 23.58 -6.98
CA LEU A 27 1.61 23.92 -7.80
C LEU A 27 1.30 23.77 -9.29
N THR A 28 1.93 24.61 -10.08
CA THR A 28 1.81 24.60 -11.54
C THR A 28 3.15 24.29 -12.18
N ASP A 29 3.13 23.58 -13.30
CA ASP A 29 4.30 23.36 -14.16
C ASP A 29 3.97 23.79 -15.59
N ARG A 30 4.96 24.37 -16.28
CA ARG A 30 4.83 24.78 -17.69
C ARG A 30 3.60 25.67 -17.96
N GLY A 31 3.17 26.43 -16.94
CA GLY A 31 2.02 27.35 -17.04
C GLY A 31 0.65 26.71 -16.86
N GLY A 32 0.58 25.43 -16.53
CA GLY A 32 -0.64 24.67 -16.26
C GLY A 32 -0.65 23.94 -14.92
N PRO A 33 -1.81 23.45 -14.45
CA PRO A 33 -1.90 22.62 -13.25
C PRO A 33 -1.21 21.27 -13.46
N ARG A 34 -0.65 20.74 -12.39
CA ARG A 34 -0.13 19.36 -12.36
C ARG A 34 -1.27 18.36 -12.26
N VAL A 35 -1.32 17.39 -13.16
CA VAL A 35 -2.23 16.24 -13.07
C VAL A 35 -1.41 15.03 -12.60
N TYR A 36 -1.41 14.78 -11.29
CA TYR A 36 -0.60 13.72 -10.69
C TYR A 36 -1.38 12.41 -10.64
N LEU A 37 -1.03 11.46 -11.51
CA LEU A 37 -1.67 10.15 -11.65
C LEU A 37 -0.68 8.99 -11.40
N ASP A 38 0.47 9.25 -10.80
CA ASP A 38 1.43 8.23 -10.37
C ASP A 38 1.33 7.92 -8.86
N ASN A 39 0.12 7.98 -8.30
CA ASN A 39 -0.12 7.64 -6.89
C ASN A 39 0.28 6.20 -6.52
N PRO A 40 0.21 5.21 -7.42
CA PRO A 40 0.73 3.88 -7.13
C PRO A 40 2.24 3.83 -6.83
N ALA A 41 3.03 4.79 -7.32
CA ALA A 41 4.44 4.91 -6.96
C ALA A 41 4.65 5.66 -5.64
N GLY A 42 3.80 6.66 -5.35
CA GLY A 42 3.80 7.42 -4.10
C GLY A 42 2.78 8.55 -4.15
N THR A 43 2.07 8.77 -3.06
CA THR A 43 1.04 9.82 -2.98
C THR A 43 1.63 11.17 -2.62
N GLN A 44 0.89 12.24 -2.87
CA GLN A 44 1.18 13.55 -2.29
C GLN A 44 0.86 13.53 -0.79
N VAL A 45 1.43 14.48 -0.02
CA VAL A 45 1.27 14.55 1.42
C VAL A 45 0.38 15.73 1.82
N PRO A 46 -0.52 15.58 2.79
CA PRO A 46 -1.30 16.69 3.33
C PRO A 46 -0.44 17.59 4.22
N GLN A 47 -0.85 18.85 4.39
CA GLN A 47 -0.11 19.86 5.15
C GLN A 47 0.19 19.41 6.58
N ILE A 48 -0.72 18.71 7.23
CA ILE A 48 -0.54 18.21 8.61
C ILE A 48 0.68 17.28 8.74
N VAL A 49 1.03 16.52 7.70
CA VAL A 49 2.23 15.67 7.67
C VAL A 49 3.48 16.53 7.73
N VAL A 50 3.52 17.59 6.90
CA VAL A 50 4.64 18.53 6.86
C VAL A 50 4.79 19.23 8.22
N ASP A 51 3.68 19.71 8.79
CA ASP A 51 3.65 20.41 10.07
C ASP A 51 4.17 19.51 11.22
N ARG A 52 3.75 18.26 11.26
CA ARG A 52 4.22 17.26 12.24
C ARG A 52 5.70 16.99 12.12
N MET A 53 6.23 16.86 10.91
CA MET A 53 7.66 16.64 10.65
C MET A 53 8.48 17.86 11.08
N VAL A 54 8.03 19.07 10.72
CA VAL A 54 8.69 20.32 11.08
C VAL A 54 8.70 20.51 12.59
N SER A 55 7.57 20.30 13.28
CA SER A 55 7.48 20.41 14.74
C SER A 55 8.42 19.42 15.43
N ALA A 56 8.50 18.16 14.96
CA ALA A 56 9.43 17.17 15.52
C ALA A 56 10.90 17.63 15.42
N LEU A 57 11.28 18.25 14.29
CA LEU A 57 12.65 18.71 14.04
C LEU A 57 13.00 20.01 14.80
N ILE A 58 12.03 20.91 15.00
CA ILE A 58 12.29 22.24 15.59
C ILE A 58 12.02 22.23 17.10
N ASP A 59 10.86 21.71 17.52
CA ASP A 59 10.37 21.87 18.89
C ASP A 59 10.90 20.79 19.84
N SER A 60 11.08 19.55 19.32
CA SER A 60 11.30 18.34 20.13
C SER A 60 12.49 17.48 19.64
N ASN A 61 13.43 18.07 18.88
CA ASN A 61 14.57 17.33 18.36
C ASN A 61 15.55 16.90 19.45
N ALA A 62 15.43 15.66 19.89
CA ALA A 62 16.30 15.04 20.89
C ALA A 62 16.26 13.50 20.78
N ASN A 63 17.27 12.82 21.31
CA ASN A 63 17.19 11.39 21.55
C ASN A 63 16.15 11.07 22.63
N MET A 64 15.52 9.90 22.52
CA MET A 64 14.47 9.42 23.42
C MET A 64 15.01 9.01 24.80
N ASN A 65 14.11 8.93 25.79
CA ASN A 65 14.31 8.38 27.12
C ASN A 65 15.26 9.19 28.05
N GLY A 66 15.58 10.43 27.69
CA GLY A 66 16.33 11.36 28.60
C GLY A 66 15.43 12.07 29.60
N ASN A 67 16.03 12.57 30.66
CA ASN A 67 15.31 13.22 31.77
C ASN A 67 15.02 14.71 31.53
N PHE A 68 15.06 15.21 30.31
CA PHE A 68 14.80 16.61 29.97
C PHE A 68 13.62 16.73 29.00
N ARG A 69 13.04 17.93 28.89
CA ARG A 69 11.76 18.19 28.19
C ARG A 69 11.71 17.64 26.79
N THR A 70 12.62 18.07 25.91
CA THR A 70 12.58 17.69 24.48
C THR A 70 12.79 16.19 24.28
N SER A 71 13.55 15.52 25.14
CA SER A 71 13.71 14.06 25.09
C SER A 71 12.43 13.31 25.50
N ARG A 72 11.67 13.82 26.46
CA ARG A 72 10.36 13.24 26.79
C ARG A 72 9.35 13.44 25.67
N GLU A 73 9.36 14.63 25.04
CA GLU A 73 8.52 14.93 23.89
C GLU A 73 8.87 14.03 22.70
N ALA A 74 10.16 13.84 22.39
CA ALA A 74 10.63 12.91 21.37
C ALA A 74 10.17 11.45 21.65
N THR A 75 10.20 11.03 22.91
CA THR A 75 9.70 9.72 23.33
C THR A 75 8.20 9.61 23.11
N ASP A 76 7.44 10.67 23.40
CA ASP A 76 5.99 10.69 23.19
C ASP A 76 5.62 10.71 21.70
N ILE A 77 6.34 11.45 20.85
CA ILE A 77 6.18 11.40 19.39
C ILE A 77 6.25 9.97 18.87
N SER A 78 7.30 9.25 19.24
CA SER A 78 7.46 7.84 18.84
C SER A 78 6.29 6.98 19.35
N ARG A 79 5.95 7.09 20.63
CA ARG A 79 4.85 6.32 21.22
C ARG A 79 3.51 6.62 20.54
N GLN A 80 3.18 7.89 20.26
CA GLN A 80 1.95 8.28 19.59
C GLN A 80 1.88 7.72 18.15
N ALA A 81 3.01 7.68 17.43
CA ALA A 81 3.08 7.10 16.11
C ALA A 81 2.80 5.58 16.14
N HIS A 82 3.37 4.84 17.10
CA HIS A 82 3.09 3.41 17.30
C HIS A 82 1.61 3.16 17.63
N LEU A 83 1.03 3.94 18.55
CA LEU A 83 -0.39 3.87 18.90
C LEU A 83 -1.29 4.17 17.69
N ALA A 84 -0.96 5.18 16.89
CA ALA A 84 -1.73 5.54 15.71
C ALA A 84 -1.68 4.44 14.63
N MET A 85 -0.51 3.86 14.39
CA MET A 85 -0.38 2.72 13.47
C MET A 85 -1.06 1.45 14.00
N ALA A 86 -1.05 1.22 15.32
CA ALA A 86 -1.83 0.14 15.92
C ALA A 86 -3.34 0.33 15.69
N ASP A 87 -3.84 1.56 15.76
CA ASP A 87 -5.23 1.86 15.43
C ASP A 87 -5.54 1.72 13.93
N PHE A 88 -4.61 2.12 13.07
CA PHE A 88 -4.73 1.96 11.61
C PHE A 88 -4.89 0.48 11.20
N PHE A 89 -4.14 -0.41 11.83
CA PHE A 89 -4.19 -1.86 11.57
C PHE A 89 -5.26 -2.60 12.40
N ASN A 90 -5.96 -1.95 13.32
CA ASN A 90 -6.73 -2.61 14.37
C ASN A 90 -5.89 -3.64 15.14
N ALA A 91 -4.62 -3.34 15.41
CA ALA A 91 -3.72 -4.19 16.17
C ALA A 91 -4.11 -4.21 17.66
N LYS A 92 -3.72 -5.26 18.40
CA LYS A 92 -4.03 -5.38 19.83
C LYS A 92 -3.24 -4.39 20.69
N SER A 93 -2.00 -4.10 20.29
CA SER A 93 -1.03 -3.32 21.06
C SER A 93 -0.11 -2.53 20.14
N GLU A 94 0.38 -1.38 20.61
CA GLU A 94 1.47 -0.64 19.99
C GLU A 94 2.78 -1.44 19.94
N ASN A 95 2.93 -2.47 20.76
CA ASN A 95 4.09 -3.36 20.74
C ASN A 95 4.16 -4.27 19.50
N GLU A 96 3.04 -4.39 18.76
CA GLU A 96 2.96 -5.14 17.51
C GLU A 96 3.45 -4.34 16.29
N VAL A 97 3.76 -3.03 16.46
CA VAL A 97 4.15 -2.11 15.40
C VAL A 97 5.65 -1.84 15.45
N ILE A 98 6.33 -1.96 14.31
CA ILE A 98 7.77 -1.75 14.15
C ILE A 98 7.98 -0.74 13.03
N PHE A 99 8.70 0.35 13.30
CA PHE A 99 9.11 1.30 12.28
C PHE A 99 10.47 0.94 11.67
N GLY A 100 10.64 1.26 10.38
CA GLY A 100 11.90 1.09 9.66
C GLY A 100 12.00 2.05 8.48
N PRO A 101 13.13 2.07 7.75
CA PRO A 101 13.34 3.03 6.66
C PRO A 101 12.29 2.93 5.55
N ASN A 102 11.89 1.72 5.18
CA ASN A 102 10.90 1.39 4.16
C ASN A 102 10.51 -0.09 4.29
N MET A 103 9.45 -0.49 3.58
CA MET A 103 8.98 -1.87 3.54
C MET A 103 10.08 -2.86 3.14
N THR A 104 10.84 -2.60 2.08
CA THR A 104 11.86 -3.52 1.57
C THR A 104 12.95 -3.82 2.60
N SER A 105 13.43 -2.79 3.31
CA SER A 105 14.42 -2.96 4.39
C SER A 105 13.85 -3.78 5.57
N LEU A 106 12.57 -3.57 5.92
CA LEU A 106 11.88 -4.37 6.93
C LEU A 106 11.71 -5.83 6.48
N THR A 107 11.40 -6.06 5.20
CA THR A 107 11.29 -7.41 4.65
C THR A 107 12.65 -8.12 4.70
N PHE A 108 13.76 -7.46 4.28
CA PHE A 108 15.11 -8.02 4.44
C PHE A 108 15.49 -8.28 5.90
N MET A 109 15.08 -7.42 6.83
CA MET A 109 15.25 -7.70 8.26
C MET A 109 14.51 -8.98 8.65
N MET A 110 13.26 -9.14 8.22
CA MET A 110 12.45 -10.31 8.56
C MET A 110 12.94 -11.60 7.90
N THR A 111 13.55 -11.56 6.71
CA THR A 111 14.19 -12.74 6.12
C THR A 111 15.30 -13.29 7.03
N ARG A 112 16.14 -12.41 7.58
CA ARG A 112 17.20 -12.82 8.52
C ARG A 112 16.64 -13.36 9.84
N VAL A 113 15.55 -12.73 10.34
CA VAL A 113 14.87 -13.14 11.58
C VAL A 113 14.26 -14.52 11.41
N LEU A 114 13.58 -14.76 10.28
CA LEU A 114 12.86 -16.01 10.03
C LEU A 114 13.74 -17.15 9.51
N ALA A 115 14.90 -16.87 8.92
CA ALA A 115 15.76 -17.89 8.32
C ALA A 115 16.06 -19.08 9.27
N SER A 116 16.24 -18.80 10.57
CA SER A 116 16.51 -19.83 11.58
C SER A 116 15.32 -20.74 11.91
N GLN A 117 14.13 -20.41 11.41
CA GLN A 117 12.92 -21.21 11.61
C GLN A 117 12.75 -22.30 10.56
N PHE A 118 13.59 -22.30 9.53
CA PHE A 118 13.46 -23.17 8.37
C PHE A 118 14.66 -24.14 8.27
N SER A 119 14.43 -25.27 7.60
CA SER A 119 15.42 -26.30 7.30
C SER A 119 15.55 -26.48 5.78
N PRO A 120 16.72 -26.90 5.26
CA PRO A 120 16.87 -27.23 3.85
C PRO A 120 15.79 -28.20 3.36
N GLY A 121 15.17 -27.89 2.22
CA GLY A 121 14.06 -28.65 1.66
C GLY A 121 12.66 -28.22 2.15
N ASP A 122 12.56 -27.32 3.14
CA ASP A 122 11.29 -26.66 3.44
C ASP A 122 10.84 -25.82 2.26
N GLU A 123 9.54 -25.57 2.16
CA GLU A 123 8.92 -24.88 1.04
C GLU A 123 8.37 -23.51 1.49
N ILE A 124 8.55 -22.51 0.64
CA ILE A 124 7.90 -21.21 0.77
C ILE A 124 7.05 -20.94 -0.47
N ILE A 125 5.90 -20.26 -0.28
CA ILE A 125 5.00 -19.88 -1.36
C ILE A 125 5.02 -18.37 -1.51
N LEU A 126 5.23 -17.88 -2.74
CA LEU A 126 5.11 -16.46 -3.10
C LEU A 126 3.96 -16.29 -4.09
N THR A 127 3.12 -15.26 -3.91
CA THR A 127 2.12 -14.96 -4.94
C THR A 127 2.78 -14.38 -6.18
N GLN A 128 2.24 -14.68 -7.37
CA GLN A 128 2.77 -14.17 -8.65
C GLN A 128 2.57 -12.65 -8.80
N MET A 129 1.77 -12.02 -7.97
CA MET A 129 1.46 -10.60 -8.01
C MET A 129 2.38 -9.73 -7.15
N GLU A 130 3.45 -10.30 -6.56
CA GLU A 130 4.32 -9.58 -5.65
C GLU A 130 5.02 -8.37 -6.29
N HIS A 131 5.14 -7.31 -5.51
CA HIS A 131 6.18 -6.33 -5.73
C HIS A 131 7.54 -6.97 -5.42
N ASP A 132 8.57 -6.68 -6.20
CA ASP A 132 9.89 -7.33 -6.04
C ASP A 132 10.51 -7.12 -4.64
N GLY A 133 10.15 -6.04 -3.95
CA GLY A 133 10.49 -5.81 -2.54
C GLY A 133 9.91 -6.85 -1.56
N ASN A 134 8.87 -7.61 -1.97
CA ASN A 134 8.32 -8.74 -1.22
C ASN A 134 8.55 -10.10 -1.92
N ALA A 135 9.29 -10.14 -3.02
CA ALA A 135 9.66 -11.37 -3.70
C ALA A 135 11.16 -11.68 -3.56
N SER A 136 12.03 -10.77 -4.01
CA SER A 136 13.48 -10.95 -4.01
C SER A 136 14.07 -11.24 -2.63
N PRO A 137 13.70 -10.56 -1.52
CA PRO A 137 14.23 -10.88 -0.21
C PRO A 137 13.99 -12.34 0.21
N TRP A 138 12.78 -12.84 -0.04
CA TRP A 138 12.42 -14.23 0.28
C TRP A 138 13.10 -15.25 -0.62
N ARG A 139 13.30 -14.93 -1.91
CA ARG A 139 14.06 -15.79 -2.85
C ARG A 139 15.51 -15.91 -2.45
N ILE A 140 16.16 -14.79 -2.08
CA ILE A 140 17.54 -14.77 -1.60
C ILE A 140 17.66 -15.60 -0.33
N MET A 141 16.77 -15.40 0.64
CA MET A 141 16.75 -16.21 1.87
C MET A 141 16.57 -17.71 1.55
N ALA A 142 15.68 -18.04 0.62
CA ALA A 142 15.43 -19.42 0.23
C ALA A 142 16.67 -20.06 -0.41
N GLU A 143 17.35 -19.36 -1.30
CA GLU A 143 18.59 -19.81 -1.92
C GLU A 143 19.70 -20.05 -0.88
N GLU A 144 19.92 -19.08 0.01
CA GLU A 144 20.93 -19.14 1.07
C GLU A 144 20.69 -20.29 2.07
N ASN A 145 19.42 -20.71 2.27
CA ASN A 145 19.05 -21.74 3.26
C ASN A 145 18.57 -23.07 2.62
N GLY A 146 18.68 -23.21 1.31
CA GLY A 146 18.28 -24.44 0.61
C GLY A 146 16.78 -24.73 0.63
N LEU A 147 15.94 -23.69 0.65
CA LEU A 147 14.48 -23.81 0.62
C LEU A 147 13.98 -23.91 -0.83
N ILE A 148 12.78 -24.43 -0.99
CA ILE A 148 12.10 -24.56 -2.29
C ILE A 148 11.07 -23.43 -2.42
N VAL A 149 11.22 -22.58 -3.43
CA VAL A 149 10.27 -21.53 -3.74
C VAL A 149 9.18 -22.05 -4.68
N LYS A 150 7.92 -21.95 -4.26
CA LYS A 150 6.74 -22.24 -5.07
C LYS A 150 6.04 -20.93 -5.42
N ARG A 151 5.38 -20.88 -6.58
CA ARG A 151 4.60 -19.73 -7.03
C ARG A 151 3.11 -20.03 -6.98
N LEU A 152 2.33 -19.10 -6.43
CA LEU A 152 0.88 -19.10 -6.53
C LEU A 152 0.49 -18.15 -7.66
N GLU A 153 0.21 -18.74 -8.81
CA GLU A 153 -0.06 -18.02 -10.05
C GLU A 153 -1.47 -17.40 -10.06
N PHE A 154 -1.63 -16.32 -10.83
CA PHE A 154 -2.94 -15.77 -11.15
C PHE A 154 -3.36 -16.16 -12.59
N ASP A 155 -4.65 -16.22 -12.81
CA ASP A 155 -5.23 -16.45 -14.12
C ASP A 155 -5.06 -15.20 -15.01
N ARG A 156 -4.55 -15.37 -16.24
CA ARG A 156 -4.21 -14.26 -17.15
C ARG A 156 -5.41 -13.57 -17.76
N ASP A 157 -6.58 -14.24 -17.78
CA ASP A 157 -7.81 -13.72 -18.37
C ASP A 157 -8.64 -12.97 -17.32
N THR A 158 -8.71 -13.51 -16.10
CA THR A 158 -9.47 -12.91 -15.00
C THR A 158 -8.63 -11.95 -14.14
N TYR A 159 -7.29 -12.09 -14.17
CA TYR A 159 -6.33 -11.37 -13.32
C TYR A 159 -6.55 -11.63 -11.83
N GLU A 160 -7.00 -12.82 -11.45
CA GLU A 160 -7.29 -13.22 -10.10
C GLU A 160 -6.58 -14.53 -9.74
N ILE A 161 -6.36 -14.76 -8.46
CA ILE A 161 -5.77 -16.00 -7.94
C ILE A 161 -6.91 -16.98 -7.60
N ASP A 162 -6.84 -18.17 -8.18
CA ASP A 162 -7.71 -19.28 -7.76
C ASP A 162 -7.20 -19.88 -6.45
N LEU A 163 -7.98 -19.72 -5.38
CA LEU A 163 -7.65 -20.25 -4.05
C LEU A 163 -7.64 -21.78 -4.00
N GLY A 164 -8.25 -22.46 -4.98
CA GLY A 164 -8.17 -23.91 -5.12
C GLY A 164 -6.75 -24.42 -5.38
N LEU A 165 -5.90 -23.59 -6.01
CA LEU A 165 -4.49 -23.92 -6.25
C LEU A 165 -3.70 -24.14 -4.94
N LEU A 166 -4.11 -23.48 -3.85
CA LEU A 166 -3.46 -23.66 -2.53
C LEU A 166 -3.57 -25.09 -2.02
N ASP A 167 -4.64 -25.78 -2.33
CA ASP A 167 -4.85 -27.17 -1.87
C ASP A 167 -3.82 -28.14 -2.50
N THR A 168 -3.23 -27.78 -3.64
CA THR A 168 -2.18 -28.53 -4.31
C THR A 168 -0.78 -28.04 -3.98
N LEU A 169 -0.61 -26.75 -3.67
CA LEU A 169 0.69 -26.15 -3.38
C LEU A 169 1.14 -26.38 -1.94
N ILE A 170 0.21 -26.37 -0.98
CA ILE A 170 0.51 -26.59 0.42
C ILE A 170 0.83 -28.07 0.68
N THR A 171 2.01 -28.34 1.25
CA THR A 171 2.44 -29.66 1.68
C THR A 171 2.91 -29.61 3.14
N PRO A 172 3.19 -30.75 3.79
CA PRO A 172 3.77 -30.76 5.15
C PRO A 172 5.11 -30.02 5.26
N ARG A 173 5.80 -29.78 4.14
CA ARG A 173 7.04 -29.02 4.08
C ARG A 173 6.85 -27.52 3.87
N THR A 174 5.65 -27.08 3.53
CA THR A 174 5.34 -25.64 3.40
C THR A 174 5.36 -24.98 4.77
N LYS A 175 6.21 -23.98 4.96
CA LYS A 175 6.42 -23.30 6.25
C LYS A 175 6.09 -21.82 6.23
N PHE A 176 6.14 -21.19 5.06
CA PHE A 176 5.98 -19.75 4.94
C PHE A 176 5.30 -19.37 3.63
N ALA A 177 4.52 -18.27 3.67
CA ALA A 177 3.93 -17.68 2.48
C ALA A 177 4.06 -16.14 2.54
N ALA A 178 4.59 -15.55 1.46
CA ALA A 178 4.48 -14.12 1.20
C ALA A 178 3.29 -13.86 0.29
N ILE A 179 2.45 -12.89 0.67
CA ILE A 179 1.14 -12.64 0.07
C ILE A 179 1.04 -11.17 -0.30
N ASN A 180 0.83 -10.88 -1.57
CA ASN A 180 0.47 -9.55 -2.03
C ASN A 180 -1.00 -9.25 -1.71
N TYR A 181 -1.28 -8.14 -1.01
CA TYR A 181 -2.66 -7.75 -0.72
C TYR A 181 -3.34 -7.17 -1.95
N SER A 182 -2.66 -6.27 -2.65
CA SER A 182 -3.14 -5.77 -3.95
C SER A 182 -1.99 -5.49 -4.91
N SER A 183 -2.18 -5.88 -6.17
CA SER A 183 -1.16 -5.72 -7.20
C SER A 183 -0.93 -4.25 -7.55
N ASN A 184 0.33 -3.81 -7.48
CA ASN A 184 0.76 -2.49 -7.90
C ASN A 184 0.83 -2.31 -9.43
N ILE A 185 0.54 -3.37 -10.19
CA ILE A 185 0.44 -3.38 -11.66
C ILE A 185 -1.02 -3.53 -12.10
N LEU A 186 -1.71 -4.57 -11.62
CA LEU A 186 -3.05 -4.94 -12.09
C LEU A 186 -4.17 -4.23 -11.32
N GLY A 187 -3.86 -3.75 -10.12
CA GLY A 187 -4.85 -3.22 -9.20
C GLY A 187 -5.69 -4.29 -8.49
N THR A 188 -5.59 -5.56 -8.86
CA THR A 188 -6.35 -6.66 -8.24
C THR A 188 -6.11 -6.74 -6.75
N ILE A 189 -7.18 -6.84 -5.95
CA ILE A 189 -7.16 -7.12 -4.51
C ILE A 189 -7.33 -8.63 -4.33
N ASN A 190 -6.38 -9.28 -3.66
CA ASN A 190 -6.44 -10.69 -3.35
C ASN A 190 -7.27 -10.95 -2.08
N ASP A 191 -7.92 -12.11 -2.00
CA ASP A 191 -8.64 -12.54 -0.78
C ASP A 191 -7.64 -13.04 0.28
N VAL A 192 -6.92 -12.08 0.88
CA VAL A 192 -5.89 -12.34 1.90
C VAL A 192 -6.45 -13.08 3.11
N LYS A 193 -7.69 -12.77 3.52
CA LYS A 193 -8.34 -13.45 4.65
C LYS A 193 -8.53 -14.94 4.40
N ALA A 194 -9.04 -15.31 3.22
CA ALA A 194 -9.20 -16.70 2.83
C ALA A 194 -7.84 -17.40 2.67
N MET A 195 -6.85 -16.73 2.08
CA MET A 195 -5.47 -17.25 1.99
C MET A 195 -4.89 -17.52 3.38
N CYS A 196 -4.91 -16.53 4.29
CA CYS A 196 -4.40 -16.67 5.65
C CYS A 196 -5.12 -17.78 6.42
N THR A 197 -6.42 -17.96 6.20
CA THR A 197 -7.21 -19.05 6.80
C THR A 197 -6.68 -20.42 6.37
N LYS A 198 -6.45 -20.63 5.07
CA LYS A 198 -5.88 -21.88 4.54
C LYS A 198 -4.45 -22.14 5.04
N TYR A 199 -3.58 -21.11 4.99
CA TYR A 199 -2.21 -21.23 5.47
C TYR A 199 -2.12 -21.52 6.95
N ARG A 200 -2.92 -20.84 7.77
CA ARG A 200 -2.98 -21.08 9.22
C ARG A 200 -3.45 -22.50 9.55
N ALA A 201 -4.45 -23.02 8.84
CA ALA A 201 -4.94 -24.39 9.02
C ALA A 201 -3.84 -25.44 8.74
N ALA A 202 -2.87 -25.11 7.89
CA ALA A 202 -1.70 -25.94 7.56
C ALA A 202 -0.47 -25.64 8.42
N GLY A 203 -0.52 -24.71 9.37
CA GLY A 203 0.62 -24.31 10.21
C GLY A 203 1.68 -23.49 9.46
N VAL A 204 1.31 -22.83 8.36
CA VAL A 204 2.19 -22.00 7.52
C VAL A 204 2.15 -20.56 8.01
N LEU A 205 3.32 -19.96 8.28
CA LEU A 205 3.43 -18.54 8.62
C LEU A 205 3.16 -17.65 7.40
N THR A 206 2.52 -16.51 7.64
CA THR A 206 2.11 -15.58 6.57
C THR A 206 2.71 -14.20 6.75
N TYR A 207 3.19 -13.61 5.65
CA TYR A 207 3.70 -12.24 5.55
C TYR A 207 2.98 -11.50 4.44
N VAL A 208 2.22 -10.47 4.78
CA VAL A 208 1.35 -9.75 3.84
C VAL A 208 1.99 -8.42 3.45
N ASP A 209 2.19 -8.20 2.16
CA ASP A 209 2.52 -6.89 1.61
C ASP A 209 1.22 -6.09 1.36
N ALA A 210 0.94 -5.13 2.23
CA ALA A 210 -0.21 -4.25 2.13
C ALA A 210 0.14 -2.85 1.62
N VAL A 211 1.34 -2.65 1.07
CA VAL A 211 1.84 -1.34 0.64
C VAL A 211 0.88 -0.65 -0.33
N GLN A 212 0.45 -1.36 -1.36
CA GLN A 212 -0.46 -0.81 -2.37
C GLN A 212 -1.92 -0.76 -1.89
N PHE A 213 -2.32 -1.59 -0.93
CA PHE A 213 -3.68 -1.62 -0.40
C PHE A 213 -3.93 -0.53 0.66
N ALA A 214 -2.94 -0.19 1.46
CA ALA A 214 -3.05 0.67 2.63
C ALA A 214 -3.78 2.02 2.41
N PRO A 215 -3.63 2.75 1.28
CA PRO A 215 -4.37 3.98 1.02
C PRO A 215 -5.81 3.78 0.55
N HIS A 216 -6.21 2.56 0.17
CA HIS A 216 -7.44 2.27 -0.57
C HIS A 216 -8.46 1.41 0.19
N GLY A 217 -8.11 0.96 1.41
CA GLY A 217 -9.01 0.13 2.19
C GLY A 217 -8.59 -0.02 3.64
N ALA A 218 -9.56 -0.26 4.51
CA ALA A 218 -9.32 -0.53 5.91
C ALA A 218 -8.60 -1.88 6.10
N ILE A 219 -7.57 -1.88 6.95
CA ILE A 219 -6.81 -3.08 7.30
C ILE A 219 -7.18 -3.47 8.73
N ASP A 220 -7.68 -4.68 8.90
CA ASP A 220 -7.95 -5.28 10.21
C ASP A 220 -7.13 -6.57 10.34
N VAL A 221 -5.97 -6.48 10.99
CA VAL A 221 -5.06 -7.62 11.14
C VAL A 221 -5.62 -8.73 12.01
N GLN A 222 -6.56 -8.40 12.91
CA GLN A 222 -7.23 -9.40 13.75
C GLN A 222 -8.24 -10.22 12.92
N ASP A 223 -8.94 -9.58 11.98
CA ASP A 223 -9.87 -10.24 11.07
C ASP A 223 -9.14 -10.97 9.93
N LEU A 224 -8.08 -10.40 9.37
CA LEU A 224 -7.25 -11.04 8.34
C LEU A 224 -6.60 -12.33 8.83
N GLY A 225 -6.16 -12.29 10.08
CA GLY A 225 -5.52 -13.44 10.70
C GLY A 225 -4.14 -13.78 10.13
N CYS A 226 -3.42 -12.84 9.55
CA CYS A 226 -2.02 -13.00 9.16
C CYS A 226 -1.08 -13.00 10.39
N ASP A 227 0.19 -13.35 10.16
CA ASP A 227 1.21 -13.35 11.20
C ASP A 227 2.03 -12.06 11.18
N PHE A 228 2.30 -11.55 9.97
CA PHE A 228 3.00 -10.29 9.71
C PHE A 228 2.30 -9.53 8.58
N LEU A 229 2.37 -8.19 8.64
CA LEU A 229 1.89 -7.31 7.58
C LEU A 229 2.81 -6.09 7.48
N VAL A 230 3.20 -5.73 6.25
CA VAL A 230 4.12 -4.61 6.02
C VAL A 230 3.51 -3.58 5.09
N THR A 231 3.87 -2.30 5.33
CA THR A 231 3.50 -1.18 4.49
C THR A 231 4.56 -0.07 4.51
N SER A 232 4.37 0.97 3.71
CA SER A 232 5.20 2.17 3.68
C SER A 232 4.33 3.42 3.63
N ALA A 233 4.59 4.37 4.53
CA ALA A 233 3.74 5.53 4.74
C ALA A 233 3.62 6.44 3.50
N TYR A 234 4.64 6.53 2.66
CA TYR A 234 4.60 7.36 1.45
C TYR A 234 3.56 6.89 0.41
N LYS A 235 3.00 5.69 0.57
CA LYS A 235 1.88 5.22 -0.25
C LYS A 235 0.52 5.68 0.30
N PHE A 236 0.43 5.92 1.61
CA PHE A 236 -0.79 6.37 2.26
C PHE A 236 -0.64 7.77 2.86
N TYR A 237 -0.19 8.70 2.01
CA TYR A 237 -0.13 10.16 2.25
C TYR A 237 0.93 10.59 3.28
N GLY A 238 1.82 9.70 3.73
CA GLY A 238 2.86 9.95 4.72
C GLY A 238 4.25 10.15 4.11
N PRO A 239 5.29 10.26 4.96
CA PRO A 239 6.68 10.35 4.53
C PRO A 239 7.26 8.99 4.10
N HIS A 240 8.51 8.98 3.63
CA HIS A 240 9.26 7.75 3.34
C HIS A 240 9.62 7.03 4.64
N GLN A 241 8.69 6.23 5.15
CA GLN A 241 8.79 5.48 6.39
C GLN A 241 8.15 4.10 6.19
N GLY A 242 8.85 3.03 6.56
CA GLY A 242 8.30 1.67 6.58
C GLY A 242 7.61 1.37 7.90
N VAL A 243 6.58 0.55 7.86
CA VAL A 243 5.89 0.05 9.06
C VAL A 243 5.59 -1.44 8.87
N LEU A 244 6.03 -2.24 9.84
CA LEU A 244 5.72 -3.65 9.95
C LEU A 244 4.82 -3.86 11.18
N TRP A 245 3.75 -4.58 11.00
CA TRP A 245 2.98 -5.19 12.07
C TRP A 245 3.31 -6.68 12.17
N GLY A 246 3.37 -7.21 13.38
CA GLY A 246 3.49 -8.64 13.62
C GLY A 246 2.84 -9.01 14.95
N ARG A 247 2.32 -10.23 15.06
CA ARG A 247 1.75 -10.72 16.33
C ARG A 247 2.79 -10.66 17.44
N GLU A 248 2.47 -10.03 18.57
CA GLU A 248 3.40 -9.75 19.67
C GLU A 248 4.10 -11.02 20.18
N GLU A 249 3.36 -12.12 20.29
CA GLU A 249 3.93 -13.40 20.74
C GLU A 249 4.97 -13.96 19.77
N LEU A 250 4.78 -13.79 18.44
CA LEU A 250 5.78 -14.17 17.44
C LEU A 250 6.98 -13.24 17.50
N LEU A 251 6.75 -11.93 17.49
CA LEU A 251 7.82 -10.93 17.56
C LEU A 251 8.70 -11.13 18.79
N ASN A 252 8.15 -11.52 19.92
CA ASN A 252 8.92 -11.76 21.13
C ASN A 252 9.61 -13.14 21.20
N SER A 253 9.12 -14.12 20.43
CA SER A 253 9.71 -15.49 20.38
C SER A 253 10.83 -15.64 19.34
N LEU A 254 10.79 -14.86 18.26
CA LEU A 254 11.77 -14.94 17.16
C LEU A 254 13.12 -14.31 17.56
N PRO A 255 14.24 -14.72 16.95
CA PRO A 255 15.52 -14.06 17.18
C PRO A 255 15.51 -12.61 16.71
N ALA A 256 16.25 -11.73 17.37
CA ALA A 256 16.39 -10.33 16.98
C ALA A 256 17.86 -9.93 16.88
N TYR A 257 18.21 -9.22 15.81
CA TYR A 257 19.55 -8.65 15.59
C TYR A 257 19.64 -7.29 16.27
N LYS A 258 19.81 -7.27 17.58
CA LYS A 258 19.79 -6.07 18.42
C LYS A 258 21.10 -5.81 19.16
N LEU A 259 21.30 -4.58 19.60
CA LEU A 259 22.38 -4.24 20.51
C LEU A 259 22.10 -4.83 21.89
N ARG A 260 23.16 -5.23 22.61
CA ARG A 260 23.06 -5.82 23.97
C ARG A 260 22.36 -4.94 24.99
N VAL A 261 22.37 -3.61 24.80
CA VAL A 261 21.75 -2.63 25.71
C VAL A 261 20.25 -2.45 25.46
N VAL A 262 19.73 -2.91 24.33
CA VAL A 262 18.31 -2.81 23.97
C VAL A 262 17.54 -3.92 24.67
N LYS A 263 16.40 -3.56 25.29
CA LYS A 263 15.49 -4.54 25.93
C LYS A 263 15.03 -5.58 24.90
N ASP A 264 14.84 -6.82 25.36
CA ASP A 264 14.48 -7.94 24.51
C ASP A 264 12.96 -8.09 24.37
N VAL A 265 12.30 -6.99 24.02
CA VAL A 265 10.86 -6.92 23.81
C VAL A 265 10.56 -6.05 22.56
N SER A 266 9.51 -6.41 21.83
CA SER A 266 8.98 -5.61 20.72
C SER A 266 8.41 -4.27 21.22
N PRO A 267 8.48 -3.20 20.45
CA PRO A 267 9.09 -3.09 19.11
C PRO A 267 10.61 -2.86 19.15
N GLY A 268 11.17 -2.42 20.27
CA GLY A 268 12.54 -1.93 20.40
C GLY A 268 13.61 -2.95 19.99
N ARG A 269 13.35 -4.25 20.13
CA ARG A 269 14.30 -5.29 19.68
C ARG A 269 14.51 -5.36 18.18
N TYR A 270 13.61 -4.75 17.38
CA TYR A 270 13.67 -4.69 15.90
C TYR A 270 14.01 -3.30 15.38
N GLU A 271 13.71 -2.26 16.13
CA GLU A 271 14.00 -0.86 15.81
C GLU A 271 15.45 -0.52 16.16
N THR A 272 16.38 -0.94 15.28
CA THR A 272 17.82 -0.79 15.53
C THR A 272 18.30 0.62 15.25
N GLY A 273 19.07 1.18 16.20
CA GLY A 273 19.62 2.54 16.10
C GLY A 273 18.61 3.63 16.45
N THR A 274 19.00 4.89 16.27
CA THR A 274 18.12 6.05 16.47
C THR A 274 17.12 6.11 15.32
N GLN A 275 15.83 6.13 15.67
CA GLN A 275 14.75 6.13 14.69
C GLN A 275 14.55 7.53 14.09
N SER A 276 13.94 7.59 12.89
CA SER A 276 13.47 8.84 12.27
C SER A 276 12.22 9.32 13.00
N LEU A 277 12.39 10.17 14.00
CA LEU A 277 11.28 10.71 14.79
C LEU A 277 10.37 11.61 13.95
N GLU A 278 10.97 12.41 13.06
CA GLU A 278 10.24 13.22 12.09
C GLU A 278 9.43 12.34 11.10
N GLY A 279 9.97 11.20 10.68
CA GLY A 279 9.25 10.23 9.85
C GLY A 279 8.08 9.58 10.60
N GLN A 280 8.26 9.22 11.87
CA GLN A 280 7.20 8.71 12.72
C GLN A 280 6.12 9.78 12.99
N ALA A 281 6.51 11.04 13.26
CA ALA A 281 5.60 12.17 13.41
C ALA A 281 4.77 12.41 12.13
N GLY A 282 5.41 12.41 10.96
CA GLY A 282 4.74 12.55 9.67
C GLY A 282 3.78 11.39 9.37
N THR A 283 4.17 10.15 9.71
CA THR A 283 3.28 8.98 9.58
C THR A 283 2.03 9.14 10.45
N HIS A 284 2.19 9.61 11.70
CA HIS A 284 1.03 9.95 12.55
C HIS A 284 0.14 11.02 11.90
N GLY A 285 0.74 12.08 11.32
CA GLY A 285 0.00 13.12 10.59
C GLY A 285 -0.83 12.59 9.42
N ALA A 286 -0.34 11.58 8.70
CA ALA A 286 -1.11 10.92 7.64
C ALA A 286 -2.38 10.23 8.18
N LEU A 287 -2.28 9.61 9.36
CA LEU A 287 -3.43 8.95 10.00
C LEU A 287 -4.42 9.98 10.58
N GLU A 288 -3.93 11.11 11.09
CA GLU A 288 -4.80 12.23 11.48
C GLU A 288 -5.59 12.81 10.29
N TYR A 289 -4.95 12.87 9.11
CA TYR A 289 -5.65 13.24 7.88
C TYR A 289 -6.78 12.24 7.55
N MET A 290 -6.50 10.94 7.61
CA MET A 290 -7.54 9.91 7.36
C MET A 290 -8.66 9.97 8.39
N GLN A 291 -8.32 10.18 9.67
CA GLN A 291 -9.26 10.40 10.76
C GLN A 291 -10.14 11.64 10.51
N TRP A 292 -9.55 12.74 10.03
CA TRP A 292 -10.29 13.94 9.63
C TRP A 292 -11.27 13.65 8.49
N VAL A 293 -10.88 12.88 7.47
CA VAL A 293 -11.81 12.44 6.41
C VAL A 293 -12.97 11.65 7.01
N GLY A 294 -12.67 10.68 7.89
CA GLY A 294 -13.69 9.82 8.51
C GLY A 294 -14.70 10.61 9.35
N THR A 295 -14.23 11.55 10.17
CA THR A 295 -15.08 12.35 11.04
C THR A 295 -15.85 13.45 10.33
N THR A 296 -15.39 13.89 9.14
CA THR A 296 -16.04 15.00 8.40
C THR A 296 -16.81 14.56 7.17
N MET A 297 -16.41 13.47 6.51
CA MET A 297 -16.96 13.02 5.22
C MET A 297 -17.31 11.53 5.17
N GLY A 298 -16.92 10.74 6.20
CA GLY A 298 -17.20 9.31 6.31
C GLY A 298 -18.09 8.97 7.50
N GLN A 299 -18.88 9.91 8.00
CA GLN A 299 -19.64 9.77 9.25
C GLN A 299 -20.60 8.58 9.26
N GLU A 300 -21.17 8.21 8.12
CA GLU A 300 -22.05 7.05 7.96
C GLU A 300 -21.35 5.73 8.26
N HIS A 301 -20.01 5.70 8.20
CA HIS A 301 -19.18 4.51 8.41
C HIS A 301 -18.57 4.39 9.82
N LEU A 302 -18.75 5.41 10.69
CA LEU A 302 -18.13 5.44 12.02
C LEU A 302 -18.56 4.28 12.93
N ASN A 303 -19.74 3.74 12.69
CA ASN A 303 -20.32 2.66 13.49
C ASN A 303 -20.31 1.29 12.79
N ASP A 304 -19.59 1.12 11.69
CA ASP A 304 -19.55 -0.14 10.96
C ASP A 304 -18.92 -1.27 11.80
N ASN A 305 -18.01 -0.94 12.73
CA ASN A 305 -17.35 -1.89 13.62
C ASN A 305 -17.39 -1.42 15.08
N PRO A 306 -18.50 -1.59 15.79
CA PRO A 306 -18.70 -1.02 17.13
C PRO A 306 -17.74 -1.59 18.20
N GLY A 307 -17.06 -2.71 17.90
CA GLY A 307 -16.05 -3.31 18.80
C GLY A 307 -14.65 -2.71 18.68
N HIS A 308 -14.41 -1.88 17.67
CA HIS A 308 -13.10 -1.25 17.46
C HIS A 308 -12.92 -0.02 18.37
N ARG A 309 -11.65 0.39 18.58
CA ARG A 309 -11.33 1.66 19.24
C ARG A 309 -11.86 2.83 18.40
N GLN A 310 -12.16 3.96 19.06
CA GLN A 310 -12.73 5.13 18.39
C GLN A 310 -11.85 5.58 17.20
N ARG A 311 -10.55 5.78 17.42
CA ARG A 311 -9.63 6.22 16.35
C ARG A 311 -9.54 5.22 15.20
N THR A 312 -9.57 3.91 15.48
CA THR A 312 -9.67 2.87 14.43
C THR A 312 -10.92 3.07 13.57
N ASN A 313 -12.09 3.24 14.19
CA ASN A 313 -13.34 3.49 13.46
C ASN A 313 -13.28 4.76 12.62
N GLU A 314 -12.72 5.85 13.16
CA GLU A 314 -12.59 7.13 12.45
C GLU A 314 -11.66 7.02 11.24
N ILE A 315 -10.51 6.36 11.37
CA ILE A 315 -9.56 6.11 10.27
C ILE A 315 -10.21 5.19 9.22
N HIS A 316 -10.82 4.08 9.64
CA HIS A 316 -11.47 3.12 8.73
C HIS A 316 -12.66 3.75 7.99
N ALA A 317 -13.43 4.61 8.64
CA ALA A 317 -14.51 5.38 8.00
C ALA A 317 -13.95 6.32 6.91
N GLY A 318 -12.82 6.99 7.18
CA GLY A 318 -12.13 7.82 6.19
C GLY A 318 -11.66 7.01 4.99
N LEU A 319 -10.98 5.90 5.21
CA LEU A 319 -10.53 4.98 4.16
C LEU A 319 -11.70 4.47 3.31
N LYS A 320 -12.83 4.12 3.95
CA LYS A 320 -14.01 3.64 3.25
C LYS A 320 -14.64 4.72 2.37
N ALA A 321 -14.76 5.95 2.86
CA ALA A 321 -15.24 7.08 2.08
C ALA A 321 -14.32 7.38 0.88
N MET A 322 -12.99 7.36 1.09
CA MET A 322 -12.00 7.52 0.01
C MET A 322 -12.10 6.40 -1.02
N ALA A 323 -12.20 5.13 -0.59
CA ALA A 323 -12.31 3.97 -1.48
C ALA A 323 -13.58 4.00 -2.37
N ILE A 324 -14.69 4.56 -1.87
CA ILE A 324 -15.91 4.75 -2.67
C ILE A 324 -15.64 5.73 -3.82
N TYR A 325 -14.95 6.82 -3.54
CA TYR A 325 -14.59 7.82 -4.55
C TYR A 325 -13.52 7.29 -5.52
N ASP A 326 -12.51 6.58 -5.03
CA ASP A 326 -11.50 5.90 -5.84
C ASP A 326 -12.14 4.95 -6.87
N ARG A 327 -13.17 4.20 -6.47
CA ARG A 327 -13.91 3.31 -7.38
C ARG A 327 -14.64 4.07 -8.48
N MET A 328 -15.17 5.26 -8.19
CA MET A 328 -15.79 6.12 -9.19
C MET A 328 -14.74 6.60 -10.21
N LEU A 329 -13.59 7.08 -9.74
CA LEU A 329 -12.50 7.56 -10.60
C LEU A 329 -11.96 6.45 -11.50
N VAL A 330 -11.68 5.28 -10.93
CA VAL A 330 -11.15 4.15 -11.71
C VAL A 330 -12.17 3.61 -12.71
N GLY A 331 -13.45 3.61 -12.35
CA GLY A 331 -14.53 3.22 -13.26
C GLY A 331 -14.61 4.15 -14.48
N HIS A 332 -14.50 5.46 -14.24
CA HIS A 332 -14.46 6.46 -15.31
C HIS A 332 -13.22 6.30 -16.19
N LEU A 333 -12.04 6.14 -15.59
CA LEU A 333 -10.78 5.91 -16.30
C LEU A 333 -10.82 4.65 -17.18
N ILE A 334 -11.22 3.51 -16.62
CA ILE A 334 -11.27 2.23 -17.37
C ILE A 334 -12.27 2.33 -18.52
N THR A 335 -13.46 2.88 -18.28
CA THR A 335 -14.47 3.07 -19.32
C THR A 335 -13.97 3.97 -20.47
N GLY A 336 -13.24 5.03 -20.13
CA GLY A 336 -12.61 5.91 -21.12
C GLY A 336 -11.52 5.21 -21.92
N LEU A 337 -10.62 4.49 -21.26
CA LEU A 337 -9.53 3.74 -21.90
C LEU A 337 -10.04 2.65 -22.84
N GLN A 338 -11.10 1.93 -22.46
CA GLN A 338 -11.70 0.89 -23.31
C GLN A 338 -12.33 1.42 -24.60
N ARG A 339 -12.59 2.74 -24.70
CA ARG A 339 -13.08 3.38 -25.92
C ARG A 339 -11.93 3.75 -26.88
N LEU A 340 -10.70 3.76 -26.42
CA LEU A 340 -9.54 4.09 -27.23
C LEU A 340 -9.12 2.88 -28.06
N PRO A 341 -8.91 3.04 -29.39
CA PRO A 341 -8.63 1.91 -30.29
C PRO A 341 -7.38 1.13 -29.90
N GLY A 342 -7.50 -0.19 -29.76
CA GLY A 342 -6.40 -1.11 -29.52
C GLY A 342 -5.81 -1.07 -28.11
N ILE A 343 -6.29 -0.23 -27.20
CA ILE A 343 -5.88 -0.24 -25.79
C ILE A 343 -6.42 -1.48 -25.11
N GLU A 344 -5.53 -2.17 -24.42
CA GLU A 344 -5.85 -3.28 -23.52
C GLU A 344 -5.56 -2.87 -22.09
N VAL A 345 -6.60 -2.85 -21.25
CA VAL A 345 -6.48 -2.59 -19.81
C VAL A 345 -6.12 -3.90 -19.11
N ARG A 346 -5.01 -3.92 -18.38
CA ARG A 346 -4.55 -5.06 -17.60
C ARG A 346 -5.15 -5.03 -16.20
N GLY A 347 -5.88 -6.08 -15.83
CA GLY A 347 -6.59 -6.20 -14.55
C GLY A 347 -8.11 -6.24 -14.71
N ILE A 348 -8.83 -6.26 -13.61
CA ILE A 348 -10.29 -6.38 -13.58
C ILE A 348 -10.93 -5.15 -14.22
N THR A 349 -11.75 -5.35 -15.26
CA THR A 349 -12.45 -4.28 -16.01
C THR A 349 -13.97 -4.34 -15.89
N ASN A 350 -14.54 -5.42 -15.34
CA ASN A 350 -15.98 -5.53 -15.09
C ASN A 350 -16.41 -4.57 -13.96
N PRO A 351 -17.32 -3.59 -14.22
CA PRO A 351 -17.76 -2.62 -13.22
C PRO A 351 -18.36 -3.24 -11.95
N GLU A 352 -19.06 -4.37 -12.06
CA GLU A 352 -19.64 -5.10 -10.93
C GLU A 352 -18.57 -5.65 -9.97
N ARG A 353 -17.33 -5.74 -10.45
CA ARG A 353 -16.19 -6.28 -9.72
C ARG A 353 -15.19 -5.23 -9.27
N PHE A 354 -15.46 -3.95 -9.42
CA PHE A 354 -14.53 -2.88 -8.99
C PHE A 354 -14.30 -2.82 -7.48
N ILE A 355 -15.09 -3.51 -6.68
CA ILE A 355 -14.81 -3.72 -5.26
C ILE A 355 -13.56 -4.60 -5.04
N HIS A 356 -13.17 -5.40 -6.02
CA HIS A 356 -12.00 -6.29 -5.98
C HIS A 356 -10.76 -5.66 -6.62
N ARG A 357 -10.72 -4.32 -6.73
CA ARG A 357 -9.53 -3.62 -7.21
C ARG A 357 -9.30 -2.29 -6.53
N VAL A 358 -8.02 -1.89 -6.44
CA VAL A 358 -7.57 -0.53 -6.15
C VAL A 358 -7.53 0.30 -7.45
N PRO A 359 -7.42 1.65 -7.38
CA PRO A 359 -7.51 2.51 -8.57
C PRO A 359 -6.27 2.48 -9.48
N THR A 360 -5.36 1.55 -9.31
CA THR A 360 -4.20 1.33 -10.18
C THR A 360 -4.62 0.69 -11.49
N VAL A 361 -4.32 1.32 -12.62
CA VAL A 361 -4.66 0.85 -13.96
C VAL A 361 -3.40 0.78 -14.82
N SER A 362 -3.14 -0.36 -15.43
CA SER A 362 -2.07 -0.55 -16.40
C SER A 362 -2.64 -0.77 -17.79
N ILE A 363 -2.03 -0.14 -18.79
CA ILE A 363 -2.45 -0.28 -20.20
C ILE A 363 -1.30 -0.75 -21.07
N THR A 364 -1.68 -1.49 -22.13
CA THR A 364 -0.80 -1.91 -23.23
C THR A 364 -1.50 -1.73 -24.57
N ARG A 365 -0.72 -1.65 -25.66
CA ARG A 365 -1.17 -1.74 -27.04
C ARG A 365 -0.02 -2.33 -27.87
N PRO A 366 -0.27 -3.11 -28.95
CA PRO A 366 0.80 -3.79 -29.69
C PRO A 366 1.92 -2.88 -30.21
N ASP A 367 1.58 -1.68 -30.64
CA ASP A 367 2.46 -0.66 -31.23
C ASP A 367 2.81 0.49 -30.26
N LEU A 368 2.37 0.41 -29.01
CA LEU A 368 2.66 1.42 -27.99
C LEU A 368 4.01 1.14 -27.32
N VAL A 369 4.90 2.12 -27.35
CA VAL A 369 6.10 2.17 -26.51
C VAL A 369 5.76 2.92 -25.22
N PRO A 370 5.71 2.23 -24.05
CA PRO A 370 5.25 2.84 -22.79
C PRO A 370 5.96 4.13 -22.42
N SER A 371 7.29 4.18 -22.57
CA SER A 371 8.09 5.36 -22.22
C SER A 371 7.84 6.58 -23.13
N GLU A 372 7.41 6.38 -24.37
CA GLU A 372 7.07 7.49 -25.28
C GLU A 372 5.74 8.13 -24.87
N LEU A 373 4.73 7.33 -24.52
CA LEU A 373 3.49 7.87 -23.99
C LEU A 373 3.70 8.59 -22.66
N ALA A 374 4.49 8.02 -21.76
CA ALA A 374 4.77 8.67 -20.47
C ALA A 374 5.47 10.03 -20.64
N LYS A 375 6.45 10.12 -21.54
CA LYS A 375 7.12 11.40 -21.89
C LYS A 375 6.16 12.41 -22.50
N PHE A 376 5.31 11.95 -23.44
CA PHE A 376 4.31 12.82 -24.06
C PHE A 376 3.33 13.39 -23.01
N LEU A 377 2.87 12.57 -22.07
CA LEU A 377 2.00 13.01 -21.00
C LEU A 377 2.69 13.99 -20.06
N ASP A 378 3.98 13.77 -19.69
CA ASP A 378 4.77 14.70 -18.91
C ASP A 378 4.92 16.08 -19.60
N GLU A 379 5.12 16.11 -20.92
CA GLU A 379 5.17 17.35 -21.70
C GLU A 379 3.88 18.17 -21.60
N HIS A 380 2.76 17.52 -21.25
CA HIS A 380 1.44 18.14 -21.08
C HIS A 380 1.01 18.24 -19.60
N GLY A 381 1.94 18.02 -18.64
CA GLY A 381 1.69 18.18 -17.21
C GLY A 381 0.90 17.03 -16.56
N VAL A 382 0.82 15.87 -17.24
CA VAL A 382 0.19 14.65 -16.69
C VAL A 382 1.26 13.64 -16.33
N TYR A 383 1.34 13.24 -15.07
CA TYR A 383 2.40 12.38 -14.54
C TYR A 383 1.89 10.97 -14.32
N VAL A 384 2.50 10.02 -15.04
CA VAL A 384 2.24 8.58 -14.98
C VAL A 384 3.57 7.83 -14.94
N TRP A 385 3.55 6.52 -14.67
CA TRP A 385 4.76 5.70 -14.69
C TRP A 385 4.72 4.70 -15.83
N ASP A 386 5.88 4.37 -16.40
CA ASP A 386 6.05 3.34 -17.43
C ASP A 386 7.00 2.22 -16.95
N GLY A 387 6.94 1.07 -17.61
CA GLY A 387 7.84 -0.05 -17.38
C GLY A 387 7.25 -1.17 -16.52
N HIS A 388 8.08 -1.82 -15.72
CA HIS A 388 7.68 -2.95 -14.87
C HIS A 388 7.26 -2.54 -13.46
N SER A 389 7.51 -1.31 -13.03
CA SER A 389 7.15 -0.77 -11.69
C SER A 389 7.45 -1.73 -10.52
N TYR A 390 8.57 -2.45 -10.59
CA TYR A 390 8.97 -3.51 -9.65
C TYR A 390 7.98 -4.69 -9.52
N GLY A 391 6.98 -4.82 -10.40
CA GLY A 391 6.12 -6.01 -10.53
C GLY A 391 6.67 -6.96 -11.58
N ILE A 392 7.94 -7.34 -11.47
CA ILE A 392 8.69 -8.10 -12.49
C ILE A 392 7.98 -9.40 -12.82
N ASP A 393 7.57 -10.16 -11.81
CA ASP A 393 6.88 -11.44 -11.99
C ASP A 393 5.54 -11.30 -12.74
N VAL A 394 4.81 -10.19 -12.54
CA VAL A 394 3.57 -9.91 -13.27
C VAL A 394 3.88 -9.61 -14.75
N ILE A 395 4.89 -8.79 -15.01
CA ILE A 395 5.28 -8.38 -16.36
C ILE A 395 5.80 -9.59 -17.17
N GLU A 396 6.61 -10.44 -16.56
CA GLU A 396 7.09 -11.68 -17.17
C GLU A 396 5.94 -12.67 -17.44
N TRP A 397 5.05 -12.86 -16.45
CA TRP A 397 3.90 -13.75 -16.58
C TRP A 397 2.96 -13.33 -17.71
N LEU A 398 2.82 -12.02 -17.93
CA LEU A 398 2.02 -11.47 -19.03
C LEU A 398 2.77 -11.41 -20.38
N GLY A 399 4.07 -11.73 -20.41
CA GLY A 399 4.90 -11.69 -21.63
C GLY A 399 5.14 -10.26 -22.13
N LEU A 400 5.29 -9.30 -21.21
CA LEU A 400 5.42 -7.86 -21.51
C LEU A 400 6.85 -7.31 -21.35
N GLN A 401 7.82 -8.13 -20.91
CA GLN A 401 9.19 -7.69 -20.63
C GLN A 401 9.87 -7.08 -21.86
N ASP A 402 9.76 -7.75 -23.02
CA ASP A 402 10.38 -7.31 -24.28
C ASP A 402 9.63 -6.15 -24.96
N ARG A 403 8.49 -5.75 -24.40
CA ARG A 403 7.62 -4.68 -24.89
C ARG A 403 7.74 -3.40 -24.05
N GLY A 404 8.70 -3.34 -23.13
CA GLY A 404 8.91 -2.20 -22.23
C GLY A 404 7.90 -2.12 -21.06
N GLY A 405 7.14 -3.20 -20.79
CA GLY A 405 6.19 -3.26 -19.68
C GLY A 405 4.84 -2.63 -20.01
N VAL A 406 4.37 -1.76 -19.13
CA VAL A 406 3.06 -1.10 -19.18
C VAL A 406 3.17 0.40 -19.00
N VAL A 407 2.12 1.17 -19.34
CA VAL A 407 1.90 2.51 -18.77
C VAL A 407 0.92 2.35 -17.63
N ARG A 408 1.33 2.78 -16.43
CA ARG A 408 0.55 2.69 -15.20
C ARG A 408 0.00 4.05 -14.81
N ILE A 409 -1.32 4.10 -14.62
CA ILE A 409 -2.10 5.30 -14.29
C ILE A 409 -2.85 5.00 -13.00
N GLY A 410 -2.73 5.82 -11.99
CA GLY A 410 -3.41 5.58 -10.72
C GLY A 410 -3.91 6.88 -10.09
N PRO A 411 -5.18 7.22 -10.30
CA PRO A 411 -5.82 8.27 -9.53
C PRO A 411 -6.00 7.86 -8.06
N THR A 412 -6.18 8.83 -7.19
CA THR A 412 -6.64 8.63 -5.81
C THR A 412 -7.63 9.73 -5.42
N HIS A 413 -8.20 9.64 -4.24
CA HIS A 413 -9.33 10.45 -3.77
C HIS A 413 -9.16 11.97 -3.85
N TYR A 414 -7.98 12.51 -4.04
CA TYR A 414 -7.77 13.94 -4.28
C TYR A 414 -7.72 14.31 -5.78
N ASN A 415 -7.72 13.33 -6.70
CA ASN A 415 -7.85 13.60 -8.12
C ASN A 415 -9.30 13.94 -8.49
N THR A 416 -9.49 14.59 -9.64
CA THR A 416 -10.82 14.94 -10.14
C THR A 416 -11.15 14.17 -11.42
N ILE A 417 -12.44 14.14 -11.79
CA ILE A 417 -12.89 13.56 -13.06
C ILE A 417 -12.25 14.31 -14.24
N GLU A 418 -12.14 15.63 -14.13
CA GLU A 418 -11.53 16.49 -15.16
C GLU A 418 -10.04 16.18 -15.37
N GLU A 419 -9.33 15.83 -14.31
CA GLU A 419 -7.94 15.36 -14.42
C GLU A 419 -7.85 14.02 -15.15
N VAL A 420 -8.78 13.10 -14.89
CA VAL A 420 -8.89 11.82 -15.61
C VAL A 420 -9.26 12.05 -17.08
N ASP A 421 -10.22 12.95 -17.38
CA ASP A 421 -10.62 13.31 -18.74
C ASP A 421 -9.44 13.92 -19.52
N THR A 422 -8.64 14.76 -18.87
CA THR A 422 -7.41 15.32 -19.45
C THR A 422 -6.45 14.23 -19.87
N ALA A 423 -6.19 13.27 -18.99
CA ALA A 423 -5.31 12.13 -19.31
C ALA A 423 -5.88 11.29 -20.46
N LEU A 424 -7.17 10.97 -20.47
CA LEU A 424 -7.83 10.21 -21.51
C LEU A 424 -7.74 10.92 -22.89
N THR A 425 -7.95 12.24 -22.91
CA THR A 425 -7.84 13.04 -24.14
C THR A 425 -6.42 13.01 -24.69
N LEU A 426 -5.41 13.24 -23.84
CA LEU A 426 -4.01 13.22 -24.26
C LEU A 426 -3.54 11.84 -24.71
N ILE A 427 -4.00 10.76 -24.05
CA ILE A 427 -3.71 9.40 -24.51
C ILE A 427 -4.32 9.18 -25.91
N GLY A 428 -5.57 9.60 -26.13
CA GLY A 428 -6.23 9.53 -27.45
C GLY A 428 -5.47 10.30 -28.53
N ASP A 429 -5.03 11.52 -28.21
CA ASP A 429 -4.23 12.38 -29.12
C ASP A 429 -2.89 11.73 -29.46
N PHE A 430 -2.21 11.12 -28.49
CA PHE A 430 -0.96 10.38 -28.75
C PHE A 430 -1.20 9.20 -29.67
N LEU A 431 -2.22 8.38 -29.37
CA LEU A 431 -2.54 7.19 -30.17
C LEU A 431 -2.94 7.50 -31.62
N SER A 432 -3.50 8.68 -31.87
CA SER A 432 -3.84 9.13 -33.21
C SER A 432 -2.64 9.44 -34.12
N ARG A 433 -1.44 9.51 -33.54
CA ARG A 433 -0.17 9.80 -34.22
C ARG A 433 0.64 8.52 -34.55
N LEU A 434 0.26 7.38 -33.93
CA LEU A 434 0.83 6.07 -34.21
C LEU A 434 0.19 5.44 -35.46
#